data_53980e9a58c9a932768396b2ac578ea2
#
_entry.id   53980e9a58c9a932768396b2ac578ea2
#
_cell.length_a   1.000
_cell.length_b   1.000
_cell.length_c   1.000
_cell.angle_alpha   90.00
_cell.angle_beta   90.00
_cell.angle_gamma   90.00
#
_symmetry.space_group_name_H-M   'P 1'
#
loop_
_entity.id
_entity.type
_entity.pdbx_description
1 polymer ?
#
loop_
_entity_poly.entity_id
_entity_poly.type
_entity_poly.pdbx_seq_one_letter_code
_entity_poly.pdbx_strand_id
1 'polypeptide(L)'
;MHWGFIPVFAYGVINQVDEVEELKDITLLMNEILFTILFLSLLSVRYFHMRTVSAAIPPLDMPKRLILLAKIVQQSMYVSLTLIGVTGFAIGGLYYSGGKEGLLLEALLLAHEFFYWVSVNLMGVHIAGALYHRFKGDGVWDAMVPFFKERA
;
A
#
# COMPACT_ATOMS: atom_id res chain seq x y z
N MET A 1 -1.16 -13.24 5.84
CA MET A 1 -0.84 -12.37 4.67
C MET A 1 -0.87 -10.87 4.97
N HIS A 2 -1.84 -10.33 5.74
CA HIS A 2 -1.87 -8.89 6.06
C HIS A 2 -0.57 -8.39 6.72
N TRP A 3 -0.14 -9.08 7.76
CA TRP A 3 1.06 -8.74 8.55
C TRP A 3 2.38 -8.89 7.78
N GLY A 4 2.47 -9.80 6.81
CA GLY A 4 3.67 -9.97 5.99
C GLY A 4 3.89 -8.85 4.97
N PHE A 5 2.83 -8.12 4.60
CA PHE A 5 2.94 -6.99 3.66
C PHE A 5 3.50 -5.72 4.34
N ILE A 6 3.24 -5.55 5.65
CA ILE A 6 3.67 -4.36 6.41
C ILE A 6 5.20 -4.15 6.36
N PRO A 7 6.04 -5.17 6.68
CA PRO A 7 7.50 -4.98 6.63
C PRO A 7 8.01 -4.71 5.21
N VAL A 8 7.39 -5.26 4.17
CA VAL A 8 7.79 -4.99 2.78
C VAL A 8 7.48 -3.54 2.41
N PHE A 9 6.30 -3.05 2.78
CA PHE A 9 5.94 -1.65 2.56
C PHE A 9 6.85 -0.70 3.38
N ALA A 10 7.08 -1.01 4.66
CA ALA A 10 7.95 -0.22 5.52
C ALA A 10 9.40 -0.16 4.96
N TYR A 11 9.90 -1.29 4.44
CA TYR A 11 11.20 -1.33 3.78
C TYR A 11 11.24 -0.37 2.59
N GLY A 12 10.24 -0.37 1.71
CA GLY A 12 10.17 0.56 0.57
C GLY A 12 10.13 2.03 0.98
N VAL A 13 9.43 2.36 2.07
CA VAL A 13 9.36 3.74 2.59
C VAL A 13 10.70 4.17 3.19
N ILE A 14 11.40 3.28 3.93
CA ILE A 14 12.66 3.61 4.61
C ILE A 14 13.82 3.72 3.61
N ASN A 15 13.80 2.92 2.55
CA ASN A 15 14.86 2.89 1.54
C ASN A 15 14.45 3.63 0.25
N GLN A 16 13.47 4.51 0.33
CA GLN A 16 13.07 5.34 -0.80
C GLN A 16 14.26 6.18 -1.27
N VAL A 17 14.46 6.26 -2.58
CA VAL A 17 15.47 7.11 -3.21
C VAL A 17 15.09 8.58 -2.97
N ASP A 18 15.98 9.34 -2.36
CA ASP A 18 15.73 10.74 -2.02
C ASP A 18 15.84 11.65 -3.26
N GLU A 19 16.83 11.38 -4.11
CA GLU A 19 17.06 12.15 -5.34
C GLU A 19 17.06 11.25 -6.56
N VAL A 20 16.34 11.66 -7.61
CA VAL A 20 16.25 10.91 -8.87
C VAL A 20 17.61 10.70 -9.54
N GLU A 21 18.57 11.61 -9.29
CA GLU A 21 19.95 11.49 -9.75
C GLU A 21 20.67 10.24 -9.25
N GLU A 22 20.30 9.71 -8.09
CA GLU A 22 20.88 8.48 -7.54
C GLU A 22 20.56 7.26 -8.42
N LEU A 23 19.48 7.31 -9.20
CA LEU A 23 19.16 6.28 -10.20
C LEU A 23 20.17 6.20 -11.35
N LYS A 24 21.17 7.08 -11.38
CA LYS A 24 22.33 6.94 -12.29
C LYS A 24 23.20 5.73 -11.92
N ASP A 25 23.19 5.31 -10.65
CA ASP A 25 23.79 4.05 -10.24
C ASP A 25 22.91 2.88 -10.73
N ILE A 26 23.45 2.12 -11.66
CA ILE A 26 22.75 0.98 -12.27
C ILE A 26 22.38 -0.08 -11.24
N THR A 27 23.17 -0.22 -10.16
CA THR A 27 22.91 -1.20 -9.11
C THR A 27 21.68 -0.79 -8.30
N LEU A 28 21.63 0.48 -7.92
CA LEU A 28 20.48 1.06 -7.21
C LEU A 28 19.22 0.97 -8.07
N LEU A 29 19.30 1.40 -9.34
CA LEU A 29 18.19 1.35 -10.28
C LEU A 29 17.64 -0.08 -10.43
N MET A 30 18.51 -1.08 -10.58
CA MET A 30 18.07 -2.49 -10.68
C MET A 30 17.43 -2.99 -9.39
N ASN A 31 17.93 -2.60 -8.22
CA ASN A 31 17.34 -2.94 -6.94
C ASN A 31 15.93 -2.35 -6.80
N GLU A 32 15.73 -1.09 -7.19
CA GLU A 32 14.42 -0.43 -7.18
C GLU A 32 13.43 -1.10 -8.13
N ILE A 33 13.85 -1.46 -9.34
CA ILE A 33 13.01 -2.18 -10.31
C ILE A 33 12.62 -3.56 -9.75
N LEU A 34 13.58 -4.33 -9.22
CA LEU A 34 13.32 -5.64 -8.65
C LEU A 34 12.41 -5.57 -7.43
N PHE A 35 12.64 -4.59 -6.55
CA PHE A 35 11.78 -4.34 -5.40
C PHE A 35 10.35 -4.01 -5.84
N THR A 36 10.18 -3.15 -6.84
CA THR A 36 8.86 -2.78 -7.36
C THR A 36 8.12 -3.98 -7.95
N ILE A 37 8.80 -4.86 -8.69
CA ILE A 37 8.23 -6.10 -9.22
C ILE A 37 7.77 -7.01 -8.07
N LEU A 38 8.61 -7.19 -7.05
CA LEU A 38 8.28 -7.99 -5.87
C LEU A 38 7.07 -7.39 -5.14
N PHE A 39 7.07 -6.09 -4.91
CA PHE A 39 6.00 -5.35 -4.27
C PHE A 39 4.65 -5.53 -4.98
N LEU A 40 4.60 -5.29 -6.30
CA LEU A 40 3.40 -5.45 -7.12
C LEU A 40 2.93 -6.91 -7.16
N SER A 41 3.85 -7.86 -7.19
CA SER A 41 3.53 -9.30 -7.15
C SER A 41 2.86 -9.67 -5.82
N LEU A 42 3.44 -9.25 -4.69
CA LEU A 42 2.88 -9.49 -3.36
C LEU A 42 1.52 -8.80 -3.18
N LEU A 43 1.38 -7.57 -3.68
CA LEU A 43 0.13 -6.83 -3.65
C LEU A 43 -0.97 -7.55 -4.44
N SER A 44 -0.64 -8.06 -5.62
CA SER A 44 -1.55 -8.84 -6.47
C SER A 44 -1.99 -10.14 -5.78
N VAL A 45 -1.04 -10.92 -5.27
CA VAL A 45 -1.34 -12.16 -4.52
C VAL A 45 -2.25 -11.85 -3.33
N ARG A 46 -1.96 -10.79 -2.59
CA ARG A 46 -2.79 -10.36 -1.46
C ARG A 46 -4.20 -9.97 -1.89
N TYR A 47 -4.35 -9.20 -2.97
CA TYR A 47 -5.64 -8.78 -3.49
C TYR A 47 -6.50 -9.98 -3.90
N PHE A 48 -5.92 -10.94 -4.65
CA PHE A 48 -6.62 -12.16 -5.05
C PHE A 48 -6.99 -13.02 -3.84
N HIS A 49 -6.07 -13.20 -2.89
CA HIS A 49 -6.35 -13.95 -1.67
C HIS A 49 -7.51 -13.32 -0.87
N MET A 50 -7.54 -12.00 -0.75
CA MET A 50 -8.64 -11.30 -0.08
C MET A 50 -9.99 -11.52 -0.79
N ARG A 51 -10.01 -11.55 -2.11
CA ARG A 51 -11.23 -11.79 -2.88
C ARG A 51 -11.73 -13.22 -2.83
N THR A 52 -10.82 -14.19 -2.76
CA THR A 52 -11.18 -15.62 -2.84
C THR A 52 -11.38 -16.26 -1.48
N VAL A 53 -10.62 -15.88 -0.46
CA VAL A 53 -10.58 -16.59 0.83
C VAL A 53 -11.16 -15.76 1.99
N SER A 54 -11.02 -14.45 1.95
CA SER A 54 -11.36 -13.59 3.07
C SER A 54 -12.53 -12.65 2.75
N ALA A 55 -13.70 -13.22 2.46
CA ALA A 55 -14.93 -12.47 2.69
C ALA A 55 -15.07 -12.32 4.23
N ALA A 56 -14.38 -11.35 4.82
CA ALA A 56 -14.56 -11.03 6.22
C ALA A 56 -16.05 -10.74 6.43
N ILE A 57 -16.71 -11.63 7.15
CA ILE A 57 -18.11 -11.44 7.52
C ILE A 57 -18.12 -10.25 8.47
N PRO A 58 -18.70 -9.11 8.09
CA PRO A 58 -18.77 -7.97 9.00
C PRO A 58 -19.58 -8.40 10.23
N PRO A 59 -19.27 -7.89 11.43
CA PRO A 59 -20.07 -8.12 12.61
C PRO A 59 -21.54 -7.79 12.33
N LEU A 60 -22.45 -8.64 12.79
CA LEU A 60 -23.89 -8.57 12.51
C LEU A 60 -24.52 -7.20 12.87
N ASP A 61 -23.93 -6.49 13.84
CA ASP A 61 -24.45 -5.22 14.37
C ASP A 61 -23.77 -3.96 13.80
N MET A 62 -22.89 -4.11 12.77
CA MET A 62 -22.19 -2.96 12.21
C MET A 62 -23.10 -2.16 11.26
N PRO A 63 -23.23 -0.83 11.43
CA PRO A 63 -23.99 0.01 10.52
C PRO A 63 -23.50 -0.11 9.07
N LYS A 64 -24.41 -0.24 8.12
CA LYS A 64 -24.09 -0.40 6.69
C LYS A 64 -23.17 0.70 6.14
N ARG A 65 -23.28 1.92 6.68
CA ARG A 65 -22.41 3.05 6.31
C ARG A 65 -20.94 2.81 6.69
N LEU A 66 -20.67 2.24 7.87
CA LEU A 66 -19.31 1.92 8.30
C LEU A 66 -18.71 0.77 7.49
N ILE A 67 -19.52 -0.24 7.15
CA ILE A 67 -19.09 -1.33 6.25
C ILE A 67 -18.71 -0.77 4.87
N LEU A 68 -19.52 0.13 4.32
CA LEU A 68 -19.24 0.77 3.04
C LEU A 68 -17.96 1.60 3.11
N LEU A 69 -17.79 2.41 4.15
CA LEU A 69 -16.59 3.23 4.36
C LEU A 69 -15.33 2.37 4.46
N ALA A 70 -15.37 1.29 5.24
CA ALA A 70 -14.25 0.36 5.36
C ALA A 70 -13.87 -0.27 4.00
N LYS A 71 -14.87 -0.65 3.19
CA LYS A 71 -14.65 -1.16 1.83
C LYS A 71 -14.03 -0.11 0.91
N ILE A 72 -14.51 1.14 0.95
CA ILE A 72 -13.96 2.23 0.14
C ILE A 72 -12.50 2.47 0.52
N VAL A 73 -12.19 2.63 1.80
CA VAL A 73 -10.81 2.84 2.28
C VAL A 73 -9.91 1.68 1.83
N GLN A 74 -10.36 0.44 2.01
CA GLN A 74 -9.60 -0.74 1.60
C GLN A 74 -9.33 -0.78 0.09
N GLN A 75 -10.34 -0.53 -0.74
CA GLN A 75 -10.17 -0.52 -2.21
C GLN A 75 -9.26 0.64 -2.65
N SER A 76 -9.43 1.82 -2.07
CA SER A 76 -8.58 2.98 -2.34
C SER A 76 -7.11 2.72 -1.98
N MET A 77 -6.83 1.98 -0.89
CA MET A 77 -5.47 1.55 -0.55
C MET A 77 -4.87 0.64 -1.63
N TYR A 78 -5.62 -0.35 -2.13
CA TYR A 78 -5.12 -1.21 -3.22
C TYR A 78 -4.84 -0.42 -4.49
N VAL A 79 -5.74 0.49 -4.86
CA VAL A 79 -5.57 1.35 -6.05
C VAL A 79 -4.34 2.25 -5.90
N SER A 80 -4.21 2.97 -4.79
CA SER A 80 -3.09 3.89 -4.58
C SER A 80 -1.74 3.17 -4.51
N LEU A 81 -1.66 2.02 -3.82
CA LEU A 81 -0.45 1.19 -3.77
C LEU A 81 -0.07 0.61 -5.15
N THR A 82 -1.06 0.21 -5.95
CA THR A 82 -0.81 -0.22 -7.33
C THR A 82 -0.26 0.93 -8.17
N LEU A 83 -0.82 2.13 -8.02
CA LEU A 83 -0.38 3.31 -8.78
C LEU A 83 1.03 3.76 -8.37
N ILE A 84 1.40 3.68 -7.08
CA ILE A 84 2.79 3.87 -6.63
C ILE A 84 3.72 2.88 -7.36
N GLY A 85 3.41 1.59 -7.31
CA GLY A 85 4.24 0.57 -7.96
C GLY A 85 4.35 0.77 -9.47
N VAL A 86 3.25 1.08 -10.15
CA VAL A 86 3.24 1.31 -11.61
C VAL A 86 4.03 2.55 -11.98
N THR A 87 3.86 3.66 -11.25
CA THR A 87 4.62 4.89 -11.52
C THR A 87 6.11 4.70 -11.21
N GLY A 88 6.45 4.03 -10.09
CA GLY A 88 7.84 3.69 -9.77
C GLY A 88 8.49 2.80 -10.83
N PHE A 89 7.79 1.77 -11.31
CA PHE A 89 8.25 0.93 -12.41
C PHE A 89 8.45 1.71 -13.72
N ALA A 90 7.53 2.64 -14.03
CA ALA A 90 7.64 3.49 -15.21
C ALA A 90 8.83 4.46 -15.13
N ILE A 91 9.09 5.06 -13.94
CA ILE A 91 10.27 5.90 -13.68
C ILE A 91 11.55 5.09 -13.88
N GLY A 92 11.66 3.92 -13.26
CA GLY A 92 12.83 3.04 -13.42
C GLY A 92 13.04 2.61 -14.86
N GLY A 93 12.00 2.21 -15.57
CA GLY A 93 12.05 1.84 -16.99
C GLY A 93 12.45 3.00 -17.89
N LEU A 94 11.96 4.20 -17.63
CA LEU A 94 12.34 5.40 -18.38
C LEU A 94 13.82 5.75 -18.16
N TYR A 95 14.29 5.69 -16.92
CA TYR A 95 15.70 5.90 -16.57
C TYR A 95 16.61 4.87 -17.23
N TYR A 96 16.22 3.59 -17.19
CA TYR A 96 16.96 2.49 -17.85
C TYR A 96 17.07 2.69 -19.37
N SER A 97 16.02 3.21 -20.01
CA SER A 97 16.00 3.49 -21.45
C SER A 97 16.72 4.79 -21.85
N GLY A 98 17.28 5.52 -20.89
CA GLY A 98 18.03 6.75 -21.13
C GLY A 98 17.20 8.05 -21.06
N GLY A 99 15.90 7.96 -20.73
CA GLY A 99 15.00 9.10 -20.52
C GLY A 99 15.19 9.73 -19.14
N LYS A 100 16.28 10.48 -18.94
CA LYS A 100 16.68 11.03 -17.64
C LYS A 100 16.11 12.42 -17.36
N GLU A 101 15.44 13.04 -18.32
CA GLU A 101 14.91 14.40 -18.26
C GLU A 101 13.64 14.52 -19.13
N GLY A 102 12.83 15.53 -18.85
CA GLY A 102 11.68 15.89 -19.66
C GLY A 102 10.33 15.76 -18.96
N LEU A 103 9.31 16.32 -19.59
CA LEU A 103 7.96 16.45 -19.05
C LEU A 103 7.35 15.11 -18.59
N LEU A 104 7.66 14.01 -19.29
CA LEU A 104 7.14 12.70 -18.93
C LEU A 104 7.70 12.22 -17.59
N LEU A 105 9.02 12.37 -17.37
CA LEU A 105 9.65 12.00 -16.11
C LEU A 105 9.09 12.86 -14.97
N GLU A 106 9.00 14.17 -15.16
CA GLU A 106 8.44 15.10 -14.16
C GLU A 106 7.00 14.72 -13.80
N ALA A 107 6.15 14.42 -14.79
CA ALA A 107 4.78 14.00 -14.56
C ALA A 107 4.69 12.66 -13.79
N LEU A 108 5.57 11.70 -14.08
CA LEU A 108 5.63 10.42 -13.35
C LEU A 108 6.09 10.60 -11.91
N LEU A 109 7.08 11.47 -11.67
CA LEU A 109 7.55 11.79 -10.32
C LEU A 109 6.45 12.45 -9.48
N LEU A 110 5.78 13.46 -10.03
CA LEU A 110 4.65 14.11 -9.36
C LEU A 110 3.50 13.12 -9.06
N ALA A 111 3.19 12.24 -10.00
CA ALA A 111 2.17 11.22 -9.80
C ALA A 111 2.59 10.21 -8.71
N HIS A 112 3.87 9.79 -8.72
CA HIS A 112 4.41 8.86 -7.72
C HIS A 112 4.34 9.45 -6.31
N GLU A 113 4.80 10.69 -6.13
CA GLU A 113 4.72 11.41 -4.87
C GLU A 113 3.27 11.62 -4.41
N PHE A 114 2.38 12.01 -5.31
CA PHE A 114 0.95 12.16 -4.99
C PHE A 114 0.35 10.86 -4.46
N PHE A 115 0.56 9.73 -5.15
CA PHE A 115 0.02 8.44 -4.71
C PHE A 115 0.69 7.93 -3.44
N TYR A 116 1.96 8.26 -3.19
CA TYR A 116 2.62 8.00 -1.92
C TYR A 116 1.87 8.67 -0.77
N TRP A 117 1.63 9.98 -0.85
CA TRP A 117 0.90 10.70 0.20
C TRP A 117 -0.53 10.23 0.35
N VAL A 118 -1.23 9.91 -0.72
CA VAL A 118 -2.57 9.30 -0.68
C VAL A 118 -2.53 7.98 0.08
N SER A 119 -1.54 7.12 -0.18
CA SER A 119 -1.42 5.81 0.48
C SER A 119 -1.11 5.95 1.98
N VAL A 120 -0.22 6.86 2.36
CA VAL A 120 0.12 7.12 3.76
C VAL A 120 -1.11 7.61 4.53
N ASN A 121 -1.88 8.55 3.96
CA ASN A 121 -3.11 9.04 4.59
C ASN A 121 -4.18 7.95 4.71
N LEU A 122 -4.39 7.14 3.69
CA LEU A 122 -5.33 6.01 3.72
C LEU A 122 -4.94 4.96 4.76
N MET A 123 -3.65 4.66 4.90
CA MET A 123 -3.16 3.79 5.97
C MET A 123 -3.39 4.37 7.35
N GLY A 124 -3.18 5.68 7.53
CA GLY A 124 -3.51 6.38 8.78
C GLY A 124 -4.99 6.24 9.14
N VAL A 125 -5.88 6.46 8.18
CA VAL A 125 -7.34 6.28 8.36
C VAL A 125 -7.67 4.82 8.69
N HIS A 126 -7.05 3.85 8.00
CA HIS A 126 -7.26 2.43 8.24
C HIS A 126 -6.82 2.03 9.66
N ILE A 127 -5.65 2.46 10.11
CA ILE A 127 -5.14 2.20 11.45
C ILE A 127 -6.03 2.87 12.52
N ALA A 128 -6.42 4.13 12.29
CA ALA A 128 -7.32 4.85 13.20
C ALA A 128 -8.67 4.14 13.33
N GLY A 129 -9.23 3.64 12.22
CA GLY A 129 -10.44 2.83 12.23
C GLY A 129 -10.29 1.54 13.04
N ALA A 130 -9.17 0.82 12.87
CA ALA A 130 -8.89 -0.38 13.64
C ALA A 130 -8.77 -0.09 15.15
N LEU A 131 -8.08 0.99 15.53
CA LEU A 131 -7.96 1.42 16.92
C LEU A 131 -9.31 1.85 17.52
N TYR A 132 -10.13 2.57 16.74
CA TYR A 132 -11.48 2.94 17.17
C TYR A 132 -12.32 1.70 17.53
N HIS A 133 -12.30 0.68 16.68
CA HIS A 133 -13.03 -0.57 16.94
C HIS A 133 -12.46 -1.33 18.15
N ARG A 134 -11.15 -1.29 18.38
CA ARG A 134 -10.53 -1.84 19.59
C ARG A 134 -11.06 -1.18 20.87
N PHE A 135 -11.13 0.15 20.88
CA PHE A 135 -11.65 0.88 22.06
C PHE A 135 -13.15 0.67 22.26
N LYS A 136 -13.87 0.43 21.18
CA LYS A 136 -15.30 0.15 21.23
C LYS A 136 -15.61 -1.27 21.74
N GLY A 137 -14.71 -2.23 21.60
CA GLY A 137 -14.89 -3.60 22.06
C GLY A 137 -15.98 -4.36 21.27
N ASP A 138 -16.08 -4.13 19.95
CA ASP A 138 -17.14 -4.71 19.11
C ASP A 138 -16.69 -5.96 18.31
N GLY A 139 -15.53 -6.54 18.66
CA GLY A 139 -15.00 -7.76 18.05
C GLY A 139 -14.37 -7.57 16.66
N VAL A 140 -14.43 -6.37 16.08
CA VAL A 140 -13.83 -6.09 14.77
C VAL A 140 -12.31 -6.16 14.84
N TRP A 141 -11.73 -5.66 15.94
CA TRP A 141 -10.29 -5.75 16.19
C TRP A 141 -9.82 -7.21 16.18
N ASP A 142 -10.49 -8.09 16.90
CA ASP A 142 -10.13 -9.51 17.04
C ASP A 142 -10.21 -10.27 15.71
N ALA A 143 -11.08 -9.83 14.80
CA ALA A 143 -11.17 -10.37 13.45
C ALA A 143 -10.01 -9.94 12.54
N MET A 144 -9.40 -8.78 12.81
CA MET A 144 -8.34 -8.20 11.98
C MET A 144 -6.93 -8.46 12.53
N VAL A 145 -6.77 -8.45 13.87
CA VAL A 145 -5.47 -8.51 14.56
C VAL A 145 -5.37 -9.80 15.35
N PRO A 146 -4.42 -10.70 15.03
CA PRO A 146 -4.26 -11.98 15.72
C PRO A 146 -3.67 -11.85 17.13
N PHE A 147 -3.16 -10.66 17.47
CA PHE A 147 -2.50 -10.37 18.74
C PHE A 147 -3.31 -9.34 19.55
N PHE A 148 -3.12 -9.31 20.86
CA PHE A 148 -3.75 -8.34 21.76
C PHE A 148 -5.27 -8.29 21.62
N LYS A 149 -5.90 -9.46 21.72
CA LYS A 149 -7.37 -9.61 21.67
C LYS A 149 -8.06 -8.69 22.68
N GLU A 150 -9.28 -8.27 22.34
CA GLU A 150 -10.13 -7.52 23.25
C GLU A 150 -10.35 -8.35 24.53
N ARG A 151 -10.29 -7.67 25.68
CA ARG A 151 -10.63 -8.36 26.93
C ARG A 151 -12.13 -8.56 26.95
N ALA A 152 -12.54 -9.82 27.10
CA ALA A 152 -13.93 -10.21 27.33
C ALA A 152 -14.45 -9.62 28.65
#